data_02ee4858b10d343adf629b7d3db16136
#
_entry.id   02ee4858b10d343adf629b7d3db16136
#
_cell.length_a   1.000
_cell.length_b   1.000
_cell.length_c   1.000
_cell.angle_alpha   90.00
_cell.angle_beta   90.00
_cell.angle_gamma   90.00
#
_symmetry.space_group_name_H-M   'P 1'
#
loop_
_entity.id
_entity.type
_entity.pdbx_description
1 polymer ?
#
loop_
_entity_poly.entity_id
_entity_poly.type
_entity_poly.pdbx_seq_one_letter_code
_entity_poly.pdbx_strand_id
1 'polypeptide(L)'
;FMYKGTAKLNHVQLRNNKASSRGGAIRVNDSGSILFMNNCSITGNEGGQFGYAIQMSNGHLCMNNTTVTNNSGRDGTINGAGSMLIVNSTIIEDGAQNSGAVIRCESWPARQSFLMNNIILNKNAANPVVEMSGDDTRHLTSKGYNLMGGTIMPASTNKFTTSEFDKYNSTISSLNVVWDANRSVYTWDGNVNEFTRTASDAVKNAITTGFKPDSCPFQNLGEEFGKWLEEMDAFSTDQLGNPRDKNAMWPGAYQE
;
A
#
# COMPACT_ATOMS: atom_id res chain seq x y z
N PHE A 1 5.12 16.68 6.77
CA PHE A 1 6.52 16.28 6.85
C PHE A 1 6.83 15.71 8.22
N MET A 2 7.45 14.53 8.24
CA MET A 2 7.82 13.82 9.47
C MET A 2 9.33 13.58 9.46
N TYR A 3 10.04 14.12 10.45
CA TYR A 3 11.50 14.01 10.52
C TYR A 3 11.97 12.97 11.53
N LYS A 4 11.27 12.79 12.63
CA LYS A 4 11.60 11.78 13.66
C LYS A 4 10.37 11.52 14.54
N GLY A 5 10.23 10.30 15.00
CA GLY A 5 9.19 9.90 15.94
C GLY A 5 8.08 9.07 15.30
N THR A 6 7.02 8.84 16.05
CA THR A 6 5.89 8.00 15.66
C THR A 6 4.66 8.87 15.39
N ALA A 7 4.00 8.64 14.27
CA ALA A 7 2.69 9.20 13.96
C ALA A 7 1.66 8.08 13.76
N LYS A 8 0.49 8.25 14.35
CA LYS A 8 -0.66 7.38 14.17
C LYS A 8 -1.80 8.17 13.54
N LEU A 9 -2.21 7.77 12.35
CA LEU A 9 -3.34 8.35 11.62
C LEU A 9 -4.46 7.31 11.59
N ASN A 10 -5.60 7.66 12.17
CA ASN A 10 -6.77 6.81 12.20
C ASN A 10 -7.99 7.60 11.72
N HIS A 11 -8.70 7.09 10.69
CA HIS A 11 -9.82 7.76 10.04
C HIS A 11 -9.49 9.18 9.53
N VAL A 12 -8.27 9.36 9.00
CA VAL A 12 -7.80 10.66 8.51
C VAL A 12 -7.94 10.76 6.99
N GLN A 13 -8.40 11.90 6.52
CA GLN A 13 -8.44 12.25 5.11
C GLN A 13 -7.39 13.30 4.80
N LEU A 14 -6.43 12.96 3.94
CA LEU A 14 -5.40 13.87 3.43
C LEU A 14 -5.73 14.23 1.98
N ARG A 15 -6.21 15.43 1.76
CA ARG A 15 -6.73 15.85 0.46
C ARG A 15 -6.13 17.16 -0.02
N ASN A 16 -5.89 17.24 -1.35
CA ASN A 16 -5.54 18.46 -2.06
C ASN A 16 -4.31 19.17 -1.47
N ASN A 17 -3.38 18.41 -0.89
CA ASN A 17 -2.12 18.97 -0.45
C ASN A 17 -1.15 19.04 -1.63
N LYS A 18 -0.25 20.01 -1.60
CA LYS A 18 0.74 20.21 -2.65
C LYS A 18 2.13 20.36 -2.06
N ALA A 19 3.07 19.60 -2.61
CA ALA A 19 4.48 19.74 -2.33
C ALA A 19 5.26 19.97 -3.63
N SER A 20 6.15 20.94 -3.62
CA SER A 20 6.97 21.25 -4.80
C SER A 20 8.00 20.18 -5.15
N SER A 21 8.32 19.27 -4.22
CA SER A 21 9.37 18.28 -4.40
C SER A 21 8.89 16.87 -4.10
N ARG A 22 8.65 16.50 -2.85
CA ARG A 22 8.45 15.11 -2.42
C ARG A 22 7.29 14.98 -1.46
N GLY A 23 6.51 13.90 -1.58
CA GLY A 23 5.45 13.57 -0.64
C GLY A 23 4.33 14.60 -0.63
N GLY A 24 3.48 14.63 -1.67
CA GLY A 24 2.38 15.59 -1.75
C GLY A 24 1.49 15.62 -0.52
N ALA A 25 1.14 14.45 -0.01
CA ALA A 25 0.41 14.34 1.25
C ALA A 25 1.36 14.11 2.44
N ILE A 26 2.25 13.14 2.34
CA ILE A 26 3.13 12.73 3.45
C ILE A 26 4.55 12.55 2.96
N ARG A 27 5.49 13.06 3.75
CA ARG A 27 6.91 12.73 3.62
C ARG A 27 7.48 12.28 4.96
N VAL A 28 8.10 11.11 4.97
CA VAL A 28 8.83 10.55 6.12
C VAL A 28 10.31 10.51 5.78
N ASN A 29 11.16 11.13 6.60
CA ASN A 29 12.55 11.41 6.23
C ASN A 29 13.62 10.78 7.13
N ASP A 30 13.27 10.25 8.29
CA ASP A 30 14.24 9.75 9.26
C ASP A 30 14.09 8.25 9.51
N SER A 31 15.20 7.55 9.74
CA SER A 31 15.21 6.09 9.95
C SER A 31 14.49 5.63 11.22
N GLY A 32 14.38 6.50 12.22
CA GLY A 32 13.61 6.26 13.44
C GLY A 32 12.17 6.74 13.34
N SER A 33 11.69 7.12 12.16
CA SER A 33 10.31 7.53 11.97
C SER A 33 9.41 6.34 11.69
N ILE A 34 8.24 6.32 12.34
CA ILE A 34 7.22 5.29 12.14
C ILE A 34 5.89 5.97 11.84
N LEU A 35 5.30 5.61 10.70
CA LEU A 35 3.98 6.06 10.31
C LEU A 35 3.00 4.89 10.33
N PHE A 36 2.05 4.93 11.23
CA PHE A 36 0.91 4.03 11.27
C PHE A 36 -0.32 4.69 10.67
N MET A 37 -0.97 4.02 9.73
CA MET A 37 -2.19 4.49 9.09
C MET A 37 -3.25 3.40 9.15
N ASN A 38 -4.45 3.77 9.55
CA ASN A 38 -5.60 2.88 9.62
C ASN A 38 -6.86 3.63 9.18
N ASN A 39 -7.67 3.02 8.30
CA ASN A 39 -8.92 3.59 7.80
C ASN A 39 -8.76 5.02 7.22
N CYS A 40 -7.69 5.27 6.47
CA CYS A 40 -7.37 6.59 5.96
C CYS A 40 -7.71 6.73 4.46
N SER A 41 -7.77 7.97 4.00
CA SER A 41 -7.91 8.30 2.58
C SER A 41 -6.89 9.38 2.19
N ILE A 42 -6.14 9.12 1.11
CA ILE A 42 -5.15 10.04 0.55
C ILE A 42 -5.54 10.31 -0.91
N THR A 43 -6.08 11.49 -1.18
CA THR A 43 -6.64 11.79 -2.51
C THR A 43 -6.40 13.23 -2.96
N GLY A 44 -6.19 13.43 -4.28
CA GLY A 44 -6.04 14.75 -4.86
C GLY A 44 -4.74 15.48 -4.45
N ASN A 45 -3.74 14.78 -3.94
CA ASN A 45 -2.49 15.41 -3.54
C ASN A 45 -1.51 15.48 -4.72
N GLU A 46 -0.69 16.52 -4.73
CA GLU A 46 0.29 16.78 -5.78
C GLU A 46 1.71 16.80 -5.22
N GLY A 47 2.56 15.91 -5.70
CA GLY A 47 3.99 15.87 -5.38
C GLY A 47 4.85 16.18 -6.60
N GLY A 48 5.97 16.90 -6.43
CA GLY A 48 6.79 17.34 -7.55
C GLY A 48 7.59 16.23 -8.23
N GLN A 49 8.33 15.43 -7.49
CA GLN A 49 9.29 14.46 -8.03
C GLN A 49 9.09 13.03 -7.54
N PHE A 50 9.05 12.78 -6.26
CA PHE A 50 9.05 11.43 -5.70
C PHE A 50 7.89 11.22 -4.73
N GLY A 51 7.14 10.12 -4.89
CA GLY A 51 6.08 9.73 -3.98
C GLY A 51 5.01 10.81 -3.87
N TYR A 52 4.27 11.04 -4.91
CA TYR A 52 3.32 12.17 -4.93
C TYR A 52 2.17 12.04 -3.94
N ALA A 53 1.85 10.86 -3.47
CA ALA A 53 1.01 10.70 -2.27
C ALA A 53 1.89 10.56 -1.03
N ILE A 54 2.71 9.51 -0.97
CA ILE A 54 3.57 9.21 0.19
C ILE A 54 5.02 9.02 -0.28
N GLN A 55 5.93 9.77 0.33
CA GLN A 55 7.36 9.56 0.13
C GLN A 55 8.04 9.14 1.43
N MET A 56 8.67 7.98 1.39
CA MET A 56 9.46 7.41 2.46
C MET A 56 10.94 7.55 2.11
N SER A 57 11.61 8.62 2.51
CA SER A 57 13.07 8.71 2.34
C SER A 57 13.78 7.68 3.22
N ASN A 58 13.18 7.34 4.35
CA ASN A 58 13.64 6.35 5.32
C ASN A 58 12.48 5.98 6.27
N GLY A 59 12.74 5.21 7.33
CA GLY A 59 11.73 4.89 8.35
C GLY A 59 10.81 3.74 7.98
N HIS A 60 9.64 3.71 8.59
CA HIS A 60 8.69 2.61 8.48
C HIS A 60 7.27 3.12 8.21
N LEU A 61 6.58 2.50 7.25
CA LEU A 61 5.17 2.70 6.96
C LEU A 61 4.40 1.41 7.27
N CYS A 62 3.41 1.49 8.14
CA CYS A 62 2.42 0.45 8.35
C CYS A 62 1.06 1.00 7.95
N MET A 63 0.48 0.50 6.86
CA MET A 63 -0.76 1.01 6.29
C MET A 63 -1.79 -0.10 6.17
N ASN A 64 -2.98 0.16 6.67
CA ASN A 64 -4.10 -0.76 6.65
C ASN A 64 -5.41 -0.04 6.31
N ASN A 65 -6.34 -0.74 5.65
CA ASN A 65 -7.66 -0.23 5.28
C ASN A 65 -7.62 1.20 4.71
N THR A 66 -6.65 1.51 3.86
CA THR A 66 -6.41 2.87 3.38
C THR A 66 -6.58 2.94 1.87
N THR A 67 -7.31 3.95 1.42
CA THR A 67 -7.47 4.27 -0.01
C THR A 67 -6.50 5.37 -0.41
N VAL A 68 -5.69 5.12 -1.44
CA VAL A 68 -4.76 6.09 -2.04
C VAL A 68 -5.07 6.21 -3.52
N THR A 69 -5.55 7.38 -3.94
CA THR A 69 -6.03 7.55 -5.32
C THR A 69 -6.03 9.01 -5.77
N ASN A 70 -6.14 9.23 -7.07
CA ASN A 70 -6.29 10.56 -7.67
C ASN A 70 -5.21 11.55 -7.19
N ASN A 71 -4.01 11.03 -6.91
CA ASN A 71 -2.85 11.86 -6.60
C ASN A 71 -2.02 12.06 -7.88
N SER A 72 -1.21 13.11 -7.95
CA SER A 72 -0.46 13.44 -9.17
C SER A 72 0.98 13.83 -8.89
N GLY A 73 1.88 13.47 -9.82
CA GLY A 73 3.30 13.77 -9.72
C GLY A 73 4.18 12.83 -10.54
N ARG A 74 5.43 12.67 -10.14
CA ARG A 74 6.40 11.78 -10.79
C ARG A 74 6.88 10.69 -9.83
N ASP A 75 7.39 9.60 -10.40
CA ASP A 75 8.11 8.54 -9.69
C ASP A 75 7.34 7.84 -8.56
N GLY A 76 6.07 7.54 -8.82
CA GLY A 76 5.26 6.62 -8.01
C GLY A 76 4.31 7.27 -7.01
N THR A 77 3.15 6.64 -6.84
CA THR A 77 2.14 7.04 -5.84
C THR A 77 2.71 6.93 -4.43
N ILE A 78 3.28 5.76 -4.14
CA ILE A 78 4.05 5.51 -2.92
C ILE A 78 5.48 5.21 -3.35
N ASN A 79 6.41 6.07 -2.93
CA ASN A 79 7.82 5.90 -3.22
C ASN A 79 8.58 5.72 -1.90
N GLY A 80 9.36 4.64 -1.79
CA GLY A 80 9.97 4.31 -0.53
C GLY A 80 11.38 3.77 -0.56
N ALA A 81 12.27 4.45 0.19
CA ALA A 81 13.55 3.93 0.65
C ALA A 81 13.44 3.32 2.07
N GLY A 82 12.29 3.42 2.71
CA GLY A 82 11.96 2.79 3.99
C GLY A 82 11.37 1.39 3.86
N SER A 83 11.02 0.79 4.98
CA SER A 83 10.25 -0.45 5.02
C SER A 83 8.76 -0.16 4.98
N MET A 84 8.00 -0.95 4.23
CA MET A 84 6.56 -0.78 4.08
C MET A 84 5.83 -2.08 4.39
N LEU A 85 4.79 -1.98 5.19
CA LEU A 85 3.77 -3.02 5.37
C LEU A 85 2.44 -2.42 4.93
N ILE A 86 1.88 -2.96 3.85
CA ILE A 86 0.62 -2.48 3.28
C ILE A 86 -0.36 -3.64 3.24
N VAL A 87 -1.47 -3.49 3.95
CA VAL A 87 -2.50 -4.53 4.05
C VAL A 87 -3.90 -3.95 3.84
N ASN A 88 -4.81 -4.76 3.32
CA ASN A 88 -6.23 -4.42 3.15
C ASN A 88 -6.45 -3.04 2.49
N SER A 89 -5.56 -2.59 1.63
CA SER A 89 -5.57 -1.22 1.11
C SER A 89 -5.84 -1.19 -0.39
N THR A 90 -6.42 -0.10 -0.85
CA THR A 90 -6.70 0.14 -2.26
C THR A 90 -5.84 1.30 -2.76
N ILE A 91 -4.91 1.02 -3.66
CA ILE A 91 -3.98 2.00 -4.20
C ILE A 91 -4.15 2.05 -5.71
N ILE A 92 -4.65 3.14 -6.21
CA ILE A 92 -4.94 3.30 -7.64
C ILE A 92 -4.21 4.51 -8.19
N GLU A 93 -3.39 4.24 -9.19
CA GLU A 93 -2.75 5.25 -10.00
C GLU A 93 -3.65 5.64 -11.15
N ASP A 94 -4.30 6.78 -11.04
CA ASP A 94 -5.28 7.29 -12.02
C ASP A 94 -5.06 8.75 -12.44
N GLY A 95 -3.99 9.36 -11.98
CA GLY A 95 -3.65 10.74 -12.32
C GLY A 95 -3.20 10.93 -13.77
N ALA A 96 -3.69 11.99 -14.40
CA ALA A 96 -3.48 12.25 -15.83
C ALA A 96 -2.02 12.57 -16.22
N GLN A 97 -1.15 12.88 -15.29
CA GLN A 97 0.25 13.26 -15.52
C GLN A 97 1.25 12.30 -14.86
N ASN A 98 0.78 11.12 -14.49
CA ASN A 98 1.60 10.22 -13.71
C ASN A 98 2.54 9.40 -14.60
N SER A 99 3.81 9.48 -14.29
CA SER A 99 4.84 8.60 -14.81
C SER A 99 5.41 7.80 -13.66
N GLY A 100 5.44 6.49 -13.77
CA GLY A 100 6.04 5.62 -12.78
C GLY A 100 5.10 4.56 -12.21
N ALA A 101 5.64 3.79 -11.30
CA ALA A 101 4.93 2.69 -10.65
C ALA A 101 3.92 3.18 -9.61
N VAL A 102 2.93 2.36 -9.31
CA VAL A 102 2.05 2.63 -8.17
C VAL A 102 2.84 2.57 -6.86
N ILE A 103 3.65 1.52 -6.71
CA ILE A 103 4.59 1.38 -5.59
C ILE A 103 6.00 1.29 -6.16
N ARG A 104 6.85 2.23 -5.77
CA ARG A 104 8.26 2.23 -6.12
C ARG A 104 9.11 2.06 -4.88
N CYS A 105 9.95 1.03 -4.88
CA CYS A 105 10.95 0.80 -3.83
C CYS A 105 12.32 1.25 -4.32
N GLU A 106 12.91 2.24 -3.65
CA GLU A 106 14.24 2.79 -4.00
C GLU A 106 15.38 2.11 -3.25
N SER A 107 16.59 2.17 -3.80
CA SER A 107 17.77 1.51 -3.24
C SER A 107 18.35 2.26 -2.04
N TRP A 108 18.23 1.71 -0.86
CA TRP A 108 19.02 2.00 0.35
C TRP A 108 18.98 0.77 1.28
N PRO A 109 19.82 0.65 2.31
CA PRO A 109 20.27 -0.66 2.80
C PRO A 109 19.15 -1.64 3.11
N ALA A 110 19.47 -2.92 3.05
CA ALA A 110 18.62 -4.10 3.19
C ALA A 110 17.34 -3.88 4.02
N ARG A 111 16.25 -3.49 3.38
CA ARG A 111 14.96 -3.33 4.03
C ARG A 111 13.92 -4.17 3.32
N GLN A 112 13.12 -4.86 4.11
CA GLN A 112 12.04 -5.70 3.61
C GLN A 112 10.73 -4.93 3.65
N SER A 113 9.92 -5.10 2.62
CA SER A 113 8.57 -4.56 2.53
C SER A 113 7.59 -5.67 2.16
N PHE A 114 6.34 -5.54 2.58
CA PHE A 114 5.34 -6.58 2.44
C PHE A 114 4.01 -6.02 1.97
N LEU A 115 3.35 -6.78 1.09
CA LEU A 115 2.00 -6.53 0.60
C LEU A 115 1.10 -7.72 0.92
N MET A 116 -0.12 -7.46 1.41
CA MET A 116 -1.11 -8.51 1.61
C MET A 116 -2.53 -7.98 1.47
N ASN A 117 -3.37 -8.75 0.77
CA ASN A 117 -4.81 -8.48 0.63
C ASN A 117 -5.12 -7.06 0.12
N ASN A 118 -4.34 -6.57 -0.83
CA ASN A 118 -4.50 -5.23 -1.40
C ASN A 118 -5.08 -5.27 -2.82
N ILE A 119 -5.58 -4.11 -3.23
CA ILE A 119 -5.86 -3.79 -4.61
C ILE A 119 -4.87 -2.72 -5.05
N ILE A 120 -4.07 -3.02 -6.06
CA ILE A 120 -3.02 -2.13 -6.55
C ILE A 120 -3.15 -2.05 -8.08
N LEU A 121 -3.63 -0.92 -8.58
CA LEU A 121 -3.92 -0.74 -9.99
C LEU A 121 -3.15 0.44 -10.57
N ASN A 122 -2.58 0.25 -11.75
CA ASN A 122 -2.09 1.34 -12.59
C ASN A 122 -3.01 1.48 -13.80
N LYS A 123 -3.76 2.58 -13.89
CA LYS A 123 -4.63 2.83 -15.03
C LYS A 123 -3.87 3.11 -16.32
N ASN A 124 -2.60 3.52 -16.23
CA ASN A 124 -1.72 3.56 -17.37
C ASN A 124 -1.02 2.20 -17.51
N ALA A 125 -1.53 1.37 -18.40
CA ALA A 125 -1.01 0.01 -18.64
C ALA A 125 0.46 -0.02 -19.10
N ALA A 126 1.02 1.10 -19.56
CA ALA A 126 2.44 1.20 -19.92
C ALA A 126 3.36 1.31 -18.69
N ASN A 127 2.82 1.68 -17.54
CA ASN A 127 3.58 1.86 -16.31
C ASN A 127 3.44 0.65 -15.39
N PRO A 128 4.47 0.30 -14.62
CA PRO A 128 4.42 -0.84 -13.72
C PRO A 128 3.53 -0.58 -12.51
N VAL A 129 2.96 -1.65 -11.95
CA VAL A 129 2.27 -1.62 -10.65
C VAL A 129 3.30 -1.52 -9.54
N VAL A 130 4.38 -2.30 -9.67
CA VAL A 130 5.51 -2.32 -8.74
C VAL A 130 6.80 -2.12 -9.50
N GLU A 131 7.63 -1.21 -9.03
CA GLU A 131 8.98 -0.98 -9.51
C GLU A 131 9.99 -1.12 -8.37
N MET A 132 11.01 -1.92 -8.60
CA MET A 132 12.16 -2.02 -7.70
C MET A 132 13.33 -1.32 -8.38
N SER A 133 13.81 -0.23 -7.81
CA SER A 133 14.98 0.48 -8.33
C SER A 133 16.18 0.27 -7.42
N GLY A 134 17.35 0.04 -8.01
CA GLY A 134 18.62 -0.10 -7.30
C GLY A 134 19.10 -1.53 -7.13
N ASP A 135 20.01 -1.71 -6.20
CA ASP A 135 20.76 -2.94 -6.02
C ASP A 135 19.96 -4.08 -5.34
N ASP A 136 20.62 -5.22 -5.28
CA ASP A 136 20.09 -6.53 -4.93
C ASP A 136 19.64 -6.74 -3.47
N THR A 137 19.67 -5.73 -2.61
CA THR A 137 19.49 -5.91 -1.17
C THR A 137 18.05 -5.67 -0.68
N ARG A 138 17.15 -5.32 -1.59
CA ARG A 138 15.77 -5.01 -1.24
C ARG A 138 14.82 -6.09 -1.63
N HIS A 139 13.84 -6.27 -0.77
CA HIS A 139 12.79 -7.23 -0.99
C HIS A 139 11.43 -6.59 -0.75
N LEU A 140 10.60 -6.58 -1.79
CA LEU A 140 9.17 -6.43 -1.66
C LEU A 140 8.56 -7.81 -1.86
N THR A 141 7.91 -8.31 -0.84
CA THR A 141 7.33 -9.65 -0.85
C THR A 141 5.83 -9.57 -0.73
N SER A 142 5.13 -10.22 -1.65
CA SER A 142 3.72 -10.49 -1.46
C SER A 142 3.53 -11.62 -0.47
N LYS A 143 2.65 -11.40 0.51
CA LYS A 143 2.15 -12.43 1.42
C LYS A 143 0.83 -13.03 0.92
N GLY A 144 0.41 -12.62 -0.27
CA GLY A 144 -0.74 -13.18 -0.98
C GLY A 144 -1.99 -12.32 -0.97
N TYR A 145 -2.94 -12.78 -1.78
CA TYR A 145 -4.28 -12.21 -1.91
C TYR A 145 -4.32 -10.76 -2.43
N ASN A 146 -3.23 -10.31 -3.07
CA ASN A 146 -3.24 -9.02 -3.73
C ASN A 146 -3.82 -9.16 -5.13
N LEU A 147 -4.61 -8.16 -5.51
CA LEU A 147 -5.04 -7.95 -6.87
C LEU A 147 -4.19 -6.84 -7.47
N MET A 148 -3.41 -7.17 -8.48
CA MET A 148 -2.48 -6.22 -9.10
C MET A 148 -2.79 -6.07 -10.59
N GLY A 149 -3.15 -4.86 -11.01
CA GLY A 149 -3.46 -4.52 -12.40
C GLY A 149 -2.45 -3.56 -12.99
N GLY A 150 -1.74 -4.04 -14.01
CA GLY A 150 -0.65 -3.35 -14.67
C GLY A 150 0.55 -4.28 -14.89
N THR A 151 1.64 -3.73 -15.43
CA THR A 151 2.87 -4.49 -15.62
C THR A 151 3.69 -4.52 -14.32
N ILE A 152 4.35 -5.65 -14.07
CA ILE A 152 5.43 -5.73 -13.08
C ILE A 152 6.73 -5.59 -13.85
N MET A 153 7.65 -4.77 -13.36
CA MET A 153 8.94 -4.58 -14.03
C MET A 153 9.72 -5.90 -14.14
N PRO A 154 10.48 -6.11 -15.22
CA PRO A 154 11.10 -7.38 -15.54
C PRO A 154 11.97 -7.92 -14.42
N ALA A 155 11.95 -9.22 -14.25
CA ALA A 155 12.57 -9.98 -13.16
C ALA A 155 14.10 -9.90 -13.06
N SER A 156 14.82 -9.43 -14.08
CA SER A 156 16.28 -9.42 -14.09
C SER A 156 16.92 -8.42 -13.10
N THR A 157 16.15 -7.41 -12.67
CA THR A 157 16.59 -6.42 -11.69
C THR A 157 15.58 -6.27 -10.54
N ASN A 158 14.52 -7.06 -10.56
CA ASN A 158 13.38 -6.90 -9.67
C ASN A 158 13.34 -8.04 -8.65
N LYS A 159 13.45 -7.70 -7.36
CA LYS A 159 13.27 -8.65 -6.26
C LYS A 159 11.86 -8.60 -5.65
N PHE A 160 10.86 -8.41 -6.49
CA PHE A 160 9.50 -8.64 -6.08
C PHE A 160 9.18 -10.13 -6.08
N THR A 161 8.89 -10.66 -4.90
CA THR A 161 8.46 -12.06 -4.76
C THR A 161 6.93 -12.09 -4.69
N THR A 162 6.35 -12.80 -5.65
CA THR A 162 4.90 -13.01 -5.73
C THR A 162 4.45 -14.19 -4.89
N SER A 163 3.16 -14.25 -4.58
CA SER A 163 2.50 -15.40 -3.99
C SER A 163 1.58 -16.08 -5.01
N GLU A 164 1.39 -17.39 -4.89
CA GLU A 164 0.42 -18.14 -5.70
C GLU A 164 -1.03 -17.66 -5.53
N PHE A 165 -1.33 -16.99 -4.41
CA PHE A 165 -2.65 -16.41 -4.11
C PHE A 165 -2.84 -15.00 -4.67
N ASP A 166 -1.83 -14.44 -5.33
CA ASP A 166 -1.96 -13.13 -5.99
C ASP A 166 -2.66 -13.29 -7.34
N LYS A 167 -3.42 -12.27 -7.71
CA LYS A 167 -3.99 -12.15 -9.05
C LYS A 167 -3.29 -11.04 -9.80
N TYR A 168 -2.78 -11.40 -10.96
CA TYR A 168 -2.18 -10.47 -11.92
C TYR A 168 -3.01 -10.50 -13.19
N ASN A 169 -3.46 -9.35 -13.63
CA ASN A 169 -4.09 -9.25 -14.93
C ASN A 169 -3.78 -7.88 -15.52
N SER A 170 -3.14 -7.85 -16.68
CA SER A 170 -2.92 -6.60 -17.42
C SER A 170 -4.22 -5.93 -17.87
N THR A 171 -5.31 -6.69 -17.95
CA THR A 171 -6.66 -6.20 -18.25
C THR A 171 -7.44 -5.74 -17.01
N ILE A 172 -6.88 -5.89 -15.81
CA ILE A 172 -7.49 -5.42 -14.55
C ILE A 172 -7.62 -3.87 -14.53
N SER A 173 -6.91 -3.16 -15.41
CA SER A 173 -7.20 -1.73 -15.67
C SER A 173 -8.65 -1.48 -16.10
N SER A 174 -9.36 -2.50 -16.53
CA SER A 174 -10.79 -2.50 -16.87
C SER A 174 -11.71 -3.03 -15.78
N LEU A 175 -11.22 -3.42 -14.62
CA LEU A 175 -12.10 -3.67 -13.48
C LEU A 175 -12.90 -2.41 -13.20
N ASN A 176 -14.20 -2.57 -13.15
CA ASN A 176 -15.14 -1.50 -12.84
C ASN A 176 -15.01 -1.10 -11.36
N VAL A 177 -13.86 -0.54 -11.03
CA VAL A 177 -13.62 0.07 -9.73
C VAL A 177 -14.11 1.51 -9.83
N VAL A 178 -15.21 1.79 -9.15
CA VAL A 178 -15.89 3.08 -9.20
C VAL A 178 -15.52 3.90 -7.98
N TRP A 179 -15.02 5.11 -8.21
CA TRP A 179 -14.74 6.05 -7.14
C TRP A 179 -16.05 6.63 -6.57
N ASP A 180 -16.32 6.36 -5.32
CA ASP A 180 -17.38 7.03 -4.55
C ASP A 180 -16.82 8.26 -3.85
N ALA A 181 -17.04 9.42 -4.45
CA ALA A 181 -16.55 10.70 -3.91
C ALA A 181 -17.16 11.07 -2.56
N ASN A 182 -18.38 10.61 -2.28
CA ASN A 182 -19.06 10.92 -1.01
C ASN A 182 -18.46 10.15 0.15
N ARG A 183 -18.10 8.90 -0.09
CA ARG A 183 -17.49 8.03 0.92
C ARG A 183 -15.98 8.01 0.89
N SER A 184 -15.36 8.55 -0.18
CA SER A 184 -13.91 8.55 -0.40
C SER A 184 -13.28 7.16 -0.43
N VAL A 185 -13.96 6.23 -1.06
CA VAL A 185 -13.53 4.85 -1.27
C VAL A 185 -13.79 4.42 -2.70
N TYR A 186 -13.12 3.36 -3.12
CA TYR A 186 -13.49 2.65 -4.32
C TYR A 186 -14.50 1.56 -3.99
N THR A 187 -15.59 1.55 -4.72
CA THR A 187 -16.58 0.47 -4.73
C THR A 187 -16.39 -0.37 -5.97
N TRP A 188 -16.96 -1.56 -5.96
CA TRP A 188 -16.89 -2.50 -7.05
C TRP A 188 -18.22 -2.49 -7.78
N ASP A 189 -18.17 -2.40 -9.10
CA ASP A 189 -19.29 -2.67 -9.97
C ASP A 189 -18.91 -3.88 -10.83
N GLY A 190 -19.39 -5.07 -10.49
CA GLY A 190 -19.22 -6.23 -11.34
C GLY A 190 -18.69 -7.51 -10.72
N ASN A 191 -18.31 -8.41 -11.58
CA ASN A 191 -18.02 -9.81 -11.32
C ASN A 191 -16.89 -10.04 -10.30
N VAL A 192 -17.33 -10.26 -9.10
CA VAL A 192 -16.53 -10.60 -7.91
C VAL A 192 -15.86 -11.96 -7.97
N ASN A 193 -16.08 -12.73 -9.00
CA ASN A 193 -15.50 -14.08 -9.15
C ASN A 193 -14.01 -14.07 -9.53
N GLU A 194 -13.45 -12.91 -9.83
CA GLU A 194 -12.03 -12.78 -10.19
C GLU A 194 -11.09 -12.67 -8.98
N PHE A 195 -11.62 -12.49 -7.77
CA PHE A 195 -10.81 -12.33 -6.57
C PHE A 195 -10.59 -13.62 -5.81
N THR A 196 -9.39 -13.84 -5.37
CA THR A 196 -9.12 -14.83 -4.34
C THR A 196 -9.44 -14.21 -2.99
N ARG A 197 -10.43 -14.76 -2.31
CA ARG A 197 -10.80 -14.35 -0.96
C ARG A 197 -9.99 -15.13 0.07
N THR A 198 -9.73 -14.53 1.20
CA THR A 198 -9.01 -15.18 2.29
C THR A 198 -9.71 -15.00 3.63
N ALA A 199 -9.55 -15.96 4.53
CA ALA A 199 -10.02 -15.81 5.90
C ALA A 199 -9.20 -14.76 6.66
N SER A 200 -9.84 -14.00 7.54
CA SER A 200 -9.20 -12.96 8.35
C SER A 200 -8.06 -13.52 9.20
N ASP A 201 -8.22 -14.73 9.75
CA ASP A 201 -7.17 -15.39 10.54
C ASP A 201 -5.95 -15.75 9.69
N ALA A 202 -6.11 -16.07 8.41
CA ALA A 202 -4.98 -16.30 7.51
C ALA A 202 -4.19 -15.01 7.28
N VAL A 203 -4.86 -13.87 7.10
CA VAL A 203 -4.21 -12.55 6.99
C VAL A 203 -3.49 -12.21 8.30
N LYS A 204 -4.18 -12.32 9.43
CA LYS A 204 -3.63 -12.05 10.75
C LYS A 204 -2.41 -12.93 11.04
N ASN A 205 -2.51 -14.23 10.80
CA ASN A 205 -1.41 -15.16 10.99
C ASN A 205 -0.22 -14.85 10.07
N ALA A 206 -0.44 -14.55 8.80
CA ALA A 206 0.63 -14.19 7.89
C ALA A 206 1.37 -12.91 8.34
N ILE A 207 0.64 -11.93 8.87
CA ILE A 207 1.24 -10.72 9.42
C ILE A 207 2.00 -11.03 10.71
N THR A 208 1.41 -11.76 11.65
CA THR A 208 2.03 -12.04 12.94
C THR A 208 3.17 -13.04 12.86
N THR A 209 3.06 -14.07 12.02
CA THR A 209 4.10 -15.12 11.88
C THR A 209 5.13 -14.80 10.81
N GLY A 210 4.74 -14.10 9.76
CA GLY A 210 5.63 -13.67 8.69
C GLY A 210 6.62 -12.57 9.12
N PHE A 211 6.39 -11.98 10.28
CA PHE A 211 7.22 -10.96 10.90
C PHE A 211 7.92 -11.50 12.15
N LYS A 212 8.51 -12.69 12.05
CA LYS A 212 9.35 -13.22 13.13
C LYS A 212 10.44 -12.21 13.47
N PRO A 213 10.76 -12.05 14.77
CA PRO A 213 11.76 -11.09 15.23
C PRO A 213 13.06 -11.07 14.44
N ASP A 214 13.56 -12.20 14.00
CA ASP A 214 14.87 -12.34 13.35
C ASP A 214 14.89 -12.00 11.84
N SER A 215 13.76 -11.70 11.22
CA SER A 215 13.67 -11.40 9.78
C SER A 215 12.84 -10.17 9.42
N CYS A 216 12.28 -9.49 10.43
CA CYS A 216 11.36 -8.37 10.21
C CYS A 216 12.05 -7.01 10.44
N PRO A 217 12.00 -6.09 9.49
CA PRO A 217 12.50 -4.74 9.67
C PRO A 217 11.72 -3.95 10.73
N PHE A 218 10.59 -4.49 11.17
CA PHE A 218 9.73 -3.93 12.21
C PHE A 218 10.07 -4.45 13.61
N GLN A 219 11.14 -5.23 13.78
CA GLN A 219 11.61 -5.74 15.08
C GLN A 219 11.79 -4.65 16.12
N ASN A 220 12.38 -3.54 15.70
CA ASN A 220 12.62 -2.40 16.57
C ASN A 220 11.34 -1.58 16.85
N LEU A 221 10.23 -1.95 16.24
CA LEU A 221 8.91 -1.37 16.50
C LEU A 221 8.12 -2.15 17.55
N GLY A 222 8.62 -3.28 17.97
CA GLY A 222 8.13 -4.21 19.00
C GLY A 222 6.76 -3.91 19.59
N GLU A 223 6.74 -3.17 20.67
CA GLU A 223 5.52 -2.83 21.40
C GLU A 223 4.58 -1.91 20.59
N GLU A 224 5.11 -0.93 19.88
CA GLU A 224 4.28 -0.01 19.08
C GLU A 224 3.63 -0.71 17.89
N PHE A 225 4.33 -1.64 17.28
CA PHE A 225 3.77 -2.46 16.21
C PHE A 225 2.73 -3.44 16.75
N GLY A 226 2.99 -4.07 17.89
CA GLY A 226 2.03 -4.93 18.58
C GLY A 226 0.76 -4.19 18.94
N LYS A 227 0.87 -3.02 19.54
CA LYS A 227 -0.28 -2.14 19.83
C LYS A 227 -1.05 -1.75 18.58
N TRP A 228 -0.35 -1.39 17.50
CA TRP A 228 -1.01 -1.08 16.23
C TRP A 228 -1.76 -2.29 15.66
N LEU A 229 -1.20 -3.49 15.75
CA LEU A 229 -1.89 -4.72 15.37
C LEU A 229 -3.12 -5.00 16.24
N GLU A 230 -3.05 -4.72 17.54
CA GLU A 230 -4.17 -4.89 18.47
C GLU A 230 -5.25 -3.81 18.28
N GLU A 231 -4.84 -2.56 18.05
CA GLU A 231 -5.72 -1.44 17.73
C GLU A 231 -6.36 -1.57 16.35
N MET A 232 -5.75 -2.38 15.48
CA MET A 232 -6.36 -2.78 14.22
C MET A 232 -7.51 -3.76 14.50
N ASP A 233 -8.67 -3.25 14.80
CA ASP A 233 -9.93 -3.98 14.55
C ASP A 233 -10.17 -4.16 13.03
N ALA A 234 -9.14 -4.02 12.30
CA ALA A 234 -8.96 -3.93 10.86
C ALA A 234 -9.29 -5.22 10.13
N PHE A 235 -9.27 -6.32 10.85
CA PHE A 235 -9.66 -7.61 10.31
C PHE A 235 -11.14 -7.87 10.49
N SER A 236 -11.83 -7.06 11.26
CA SER A 236 -13.27 -7.18 11.50
C SER A 236 -14.09 -6.19 10.67
N THR A 237 -13.50 -5.07 10.28
CA THR A 237 -14.20 -4.03 9.51
C THR A 237 -13.40 -3.55 8.30
N ASP A 238 -14.10 -2.99 7.32
CA ASP A 238 -13.52 -2.27 6.20
C ASP A 238 -13.19 -0.80 6.55
N GLN A 239 -12.74 -0.02 5.59
CA GLN A 239 -12.41 1.41 5.78
C GLN A 239 -13.60 2.24 6.27
N LEU A 240 -14.81 1.84 5.96
CA LEU A 240 -16.05 2.52 6.35
C LEU A 240 -16.62 2.03 7.68
N GLY A 241 -16.02 1.00 8.28
CA GLY A 241 -16.47 0.37 9.50
C GLY A 241 -17.52 -0.73 9.28
N ASN A 242 -17.77 -1.14 8.02
CA ASN A 242 -18.67 -2.26 7.75
C ASN A 242 -17.99 -3.58 8.16
N PRO A 243 -18.74 -4.53 8.73
CA PRO A 243 -18.17 -5.83 9.08
C PRO A 243 -17.61 -6.56 7.86
N ARG A 244 -16.40 -7.09 7.98
CA ARG A 244 -15.83 -7.98 6.98
C ARG A 244 -16.29 -9.41 7.20
N ASP A 245 -16.53 -10.13 6.10
CA ASP A 245 -16.70 -11.58 6.18
C ASP A 245 -15.40 -12.22 6.64
N LYS A 246 -15.38 -12.70 7.88
CA LYS A 246 -14.20 -13.30 8.51
C LYS A 246 -13.67 -14.54 7.78
N ASN A 247 -14.53 -15.21 7.01
CA ASN A 247 -14.17 -16.44 6.30
C ASN A 247 -13.74 -16.17 4.86
N ALA A 248 -14.12 -15.03 4.30
CA ALA A 248 -13.89 -14.71 2.89
C ALA A 248 -13.72 -13.20 2.68
N MET A 249 -12.65 -12.62 3.25
CA MET A 249 -12.33 -11.21 3.09
C MET A 249 -12.00 -10.86 1.65
N TRP A 250 -12.49 -9.74 1.21
CA TRP A 250 -12.12 -9.13 -0.05
C TRP A 250 -10.78 -8.40 0.07
N PRO A 251 -9.96 -8.38 -1.00
CA PRO A 251 -8.81 -7.50 -1.03
C PRO A 251 -9.23 -6.03 -1.05
N GLY A 252 -8.34 -5.15 -0.56
CA GLY A 252 -8.54 -3.72 -0.56
C GLY A 252 -9.22 -3.15 0.68
N ALA A 253 -9.44 -1.85 0.64
CA ALA A 253 -9.90 -1.06 1.79
C ALA A 253 -11.40 -1.16 2.05
N TYR A 254 -12.18 -1.60 1.08
CA TYR A 254 -13.64 -1.68 1.14
C TYR A 254 -14.13 -3.11 0.90
N GLN A 255 -15.17 -3.48 1.60
CA GLN A 255 -15.87 -4.75 1.42
C GLN A 255 -17.38 -4.49 1.29
N GLU A 256 -18.01 -5.09 0.28
CA GLU A 256 -19.44 -5.04 0.07
C GLU A 256 -20.16 -6.19 0.79
#